data_92dca63c46477402f13480b04e064411
#
_entry.id   92dca63c46477402f13480b04e064411
#
_cell.length_a   1.000
_cell.length_b   1.000
_cell.length_c   1.000
_cell.angle_alpha   90.00
_cell.angle_beta   90.00
_cell.angle_gamma   90.00
#
_symmetry.space_group_name_H-M   'P 1'
#
loop_
_entity.id
_entity.type
_entity.pdbx_description
1 polymer ?
#
loop_
_entity_poly.entity_id
_entity_poly.type
_entity_poly.pdbx_seq_one_letter_code
_entity_poly.pdbx_strand_id
1 'polypeptide(L)'
;MKPWHRALYGHWYPVARADQIGSRPQAVSLLDTHIALARTASGGWIALEDRCPHRHAPLSAGCVSADRLACPYHGWSFDAEGVLRQVPGLPEEGALPNVRVRAFAACQFDGLVWLRPGDAGADQPNALVRATDPATRRFQWHTCWPANVVDAMENFLDPMHTHFIHAGLVRRDARRVPATAHFQSTREGFTVDYAGGPSQSGLLYRLFESRRTAERAHFAAPGSTRLEYVYANGSRVLIDLHFTPRTVEATDVFVSLHVEGRWAPTWAVRLLVWPFLKRVNAQDVDMLRRQAENKRRFGQRRGASTELDIVTGALERFWTSGELAQGVQRRELQLML
;
A
#
# COMPACT_ATOMS: atom_id res chain seq x y z
N MET A 1 -15.57 0.21 -19.59
CA MET A 1 -15.11 1.49 -19.00
C MET A 1 -14.11 1.15 -17.91
N LYS A 2 -12.95 1.76 -17.84
CA LYS A 2 -12.01 1.52 -16.72
C LYS A 2 -12.63 2.11 -15.45
N PRO A 3 -12.73 1.36 -14.36
CA PRO A 3 -13.39 1.82 -13.13
C PRO A 3 -12.60 2.92 -12.38
N TRP A 4 -11.37 3.19 -12.83
CA TRP A 4 -10.42 4.08 -12.18
C TRP A 4 -10.27 5.40 -12.91
N HIS A 5 -10.23 6.51 -12.17
CA HIS A 5 -10.00 7.83 -12.74
C HIS A 5 -8.62 7.90 -13.41
N ARG A 6 -8.54 8.59 -14.58
CA ARG A 6 -7.31 8.64 -15.40
C ARG A 6 -6.08 9.17 -14.66
N ALA A 7 -6.27 10.13 -13.75
CA ALA A 7 -5.17 10.70 -12.97
C ALA A 7 -4.42 9.66 -12.12
N LEU A 8 -5.10 8.61 -11.69
CA LEU A 8 -4.50 7.54 -10.88
C LEU A 8 -3.41 6.75 -11.62
N TYR A 9 -3.44 6.74 -12.95
CA TYR A 9 -2.44 6.01 -13.75
C TYR A 9 -1.08 6.70 -13.81
N GLY A 10 -0.97 7.98 -13.44
CA GLY A 10 0.28 8.73 -13.37
C GLY A 10 1.08 8.52 -12.09
N HIS A 11 0.56 7.76 -11.14
CA HIS A 11 1.21 7.52 -9.84
C HIS A 11 1.93 6.18 -9.78
N TRP A 12 2.88 6.09 -8.84
CA TRP A 12 3.59 4.86 -8.52
C TRP A 12 2.90 4.11 -7.39
N TYR A 13 2.81 2.78 -7.55
CA TYR A 13 2.21 1.86 -6.59
C TYR A 13 3.18 0.70 -6.30
N PRO A 14 3.44 0.35 -5.04
CA PRO A 14 4.22 -0.86 -4.75
C PRO A 14 3.35 -2.09 -5.07
N VAL A 15 3.95 -3.09 -5.73
CA VAL A 15 3.23 -4.30 -6.14
C VAL A 15 3.84 -5.58 -5.60
N ALA A 16 5.07 -5.50 -5.11
CA ALA A 16 5.77 -6.65 -4.52
C ALA A 16 6.90 -6.19 -3.59
N ARG A 17 7.35 -7.08 -2.72
CA ARG A 17 8.63 -6.92 -2.04
C ARG A 17 9.75 -7.33 -2.98
N ALA A 18 10.80 -6.52 -3.05
CA ALA A 18 11.90 -6.73 -4.00
C ALA A 18 12.68 -8.03 -3.73
N ASP A 19 12.75 -8.47 -2.47
CA ASP A 19 13.39 -9.72 -2.04
C ASP A 19 12.60 -10.99 -2.41
N GLN A 20 11.36 -10.85 -2.85
CA GLN A 20 10.49 -11.95 -3.27
C GLN A 20 10.43 -12.13 -4.78
N ILE A 21 10.92 -11.14 -5.55
CA ILE A 21 10.91 -11.19 -7.01
C ILE A 21 12.29 -11.58 -7.53
N GLY A 22 12.35 -12.72 -8.20
CA GLY A 22 13.53 -13.23 -8.89
C GLY A 22 13.35 -13.27 -10.41
N SER A 23 14.14 -14.11 -11.08
CA SER A 23 14.04 -14.36 -12.52
C SER A 23 12.80 -15.17 -12.93
N ARG A 24 12.15 -15.87 -11.97
CA ARG A 24 10.86 -16.50 -12.22
C ARG A 24 9.76 -15.42 -12.22
N PRO A 25 9.03 -15.25 -13.32
CA PRO A 25 7.96 -14.26 -13.38
C PRO A 25 6.86 -14.56 -12.37
N GLN A 26 6.23 -13.50 -11.85
CA GLN A 26 5.10 -13.58 -10.94
C GLN A 26 3.95 -12.72 -11.47
N ALA A 27 2.72 -13.20 -11.27
CA ALA A 27 1.53 -12.41 -11.55
C ALA A 27 1.28 -11.41 -10.42
N VAL A 28 1.20 -10.13 -10.75
CA VAL A 28 0.73 -9.06 -9.87
C VAL A 28 -0.45 -8.35 -10.51
N SER A 29 -1.25 -7.66 -9.72
CA SER A 29 -2.39 -6.91 -10.25
C SER A 29 -2.37 -5.48 -9.71
N LEU A 30 -2.69 -4.52 -10.57
CA LEU A 30 -2.73 -3.10 -10.24
C LEU A 30 -3.86 -2.42 -11.03
N LEU A 31 -4.82 -1.80 -10.33
CA LEU A 31 -5.95 -1.10 -10.97
C LEU A 31 -6.67 -2.00 -12.00
N ASP A 32 -7.05 -3.22 -11.59
CA ASP A 32 -7.66 -4.25 -12.43
C ASP A 32 -6.83 -4.67 -13.68
N THR A 33 -5.54 -4.37 -13.68
CA THR A 33 -4.62 -4.78 -14.73
C THR A 33 -3.72 -5.90 -14.22
N HIS A 34 -3.69 -7.03 -14.93
CA HIS A 34 -2.81 -8.16 -14.62
C HIS A 34 -1.46 -7.96 -15.29
N ILE A 35 -0.37 -8.12 -14.53
CA ILE A 35 0.99 -7.80 -14.95
C ILE A 35 1.91 -8.97 -14.59
N ALA A 36 2.71 -9.41 -15.55
CA ALA A 36 3.81 -10.34 -15.34
C ALA A 36 5.05 -9.52 -14.91
N LEU A 37 5.51 -9.73 -13.68
CA LEU A 37 6.65 -9.03 -13.09
C LEU A 37 7.80 -10.00 -12.87
N ALA A 38 8.99 -9.64 -13.31
CA ALA A 38 10.21 -10.40 -13.09
C ALA A 38 11.44 -9.51 -12.95
N ARG A 39 12.50 -10.07 -12.38
CA ARG A 39 13.83 -9.46 -12.35
C ARG A 39 14.68 -10.06 -13.47
N THR A 40 15.38 -9.21 -14.22
CA THR A 40 16.33 -9.63 -15.25
C THR A 40 17.64 -10.12 -14.63
N ALA A 41 18.46 -10.85 -15.40
CA ALA A 41 19.79 -11.26 -14.97
C ALA A 41 20.72 -10.06 -14.78
N SER A 42 20.55 -9.00 -15.59
CA SER A 42 21.25 -7.72 -15.45
C SER A 42 20.83 -6.89 -14.23
N GLY A 43 19.79 -7.32 -13.49
CA GLY A 43 19.28 -6.66 -12.29
C GLY A 43 18.17 -5.65 -12.54
N GLY A 44 17.74 -5.46 -13.79
CA GLY A 44 16.58 -4.64 -14.16
C GLY A 44 15.24 -5.31 -13.86
N TRP A 45 14.15 -4.66 -14.28
CA TRP A 45 12.79 -5.14 -14.12
C TRP A 45 12.10 -5.32 -15.45
N ILE A 46 11.34 -6.42 -15.60
CA ILE A 46 10.36 -6.61 -16.67
C ILE A 46 8.99 -6.57 -16.03
N ALA A 47 8.14 -5.67 -16.50
CA ALA A 47 6.75 -5.56 -16.08
C ALA A 47 5.87 -5.42 -17.33
N LEU A 48 5.25 -6.51 -17.77
CA LEU A 48 4.44 -6.57 -18.98
C LEU A 48 2.99 -6.96 -18.66
N GLU A 49 2.03 -6.53 -19.47
CA GLU A 49 0.66 -7.05 -19.39
C GLU A 49 0.71 -8.59 -19.43
N ASP A 50 0.07 -9.24 -18.48
CA ASP A 50 0.16 -10.71 -18.30
C ASP A 50 -0.66 -11.47 -19.35
N ARG A 51 -0.37 -11.16 -20.61
CA ARG A 51 -1.07 -11.76 -21.75
C ARG A 51 -0.22 -11.78 -23.00
N CYS A 52 0.18 -12.96 -23.45
CA CYS A 52 0.85 -13.13 -24.72
C CYS A 52 -0.08 -12.79 -25.90
N PRO A 53 0.31 -11.92 -26.84
CA PRO A 53 -0.53 -11.51 -27.97
C PRO A 53 -0.82 -12.66 -28.95
N HIS A 54 -0.06 -13.76 -28.93
CA HIS A 54 -0.24 -14.88 -29.84
C HIS A 54 -1.52 -15.69 -29.51
N ARG A 55 -1.62 -16.23 -28.29
CA ARG A 55 -2.74 -17.12 -27.85
C ARG A 55 -3.20 -16.82 -26.43
N HIS A 56 -2.95 -15.63 -25.94
CA HIS A 56 -3.39 -15.11 -24.64
C HIS A 56 -2.92 -15.91 -23.42
N ALA A 57 -1.84 -16.73 -23.56
CA ALA A 57 -1.24 -17.41 -22.43
C ALA A 57 -0.67 -16.38 -21.44
N PRO A 58 -0.74 -16.64 -20.11
CA PRO A 58 -0.16 -15.74 -19.12
C PRO A 58 1.36 -15.75 -19.22
N LEU A 59 1.96 -14.58 -19.36
CA LEU A 59 3.41 -14.40 -19.40
C LEU A 59 4.06 -14.67 -18.05
N SER A 60 3.32 -14.48 -16.96
CA SER A 60 3.75 -14.81 -15.59
C SER A 60 4.02 -16.28 -15.35
N ALA A 61 3.47 -17.16 -16.18
CA ALA A 61 3.76 -18.61 -16.17
C ALA A 61 5.00 -18.98 -17.00
N GLY A 62 5.64 -18.00 -17.64
CA GLY A 62 6.82 -18.18 -18.48
C GLY A 62 8.14 -18.19 -17.74
N CYS A 63 9.20 -17.79 -18.43
CA CYS A 63 10.54 -17.69 -17.85
C CYS A 63 11.29 -16.47 -18.39
N VAL A 64 12.28 -15.99 -17.63
CA VAL A 64 13.22 -14.95 -18.07
C VAL A 64 14.51 -15.60 -18.50
N SER A 65 14.98 -15.27 -19.72
CA SER A 65 16.26 -15.68 -20.25
C SER A 65 16.83 -14.55 -21.11
N ALA A 66 18.11 -14.28 -20.98
CA ALA A 66 18.80 -13.19 -21.69
C ALA A 66 18.04 -11.85 -21.61
N ASP A 67 17.58 -11.50 -20.41
CA ASP A 67 16.81 -10.29 -20.10
C ASP A 67 15.51 -10.13 -20.91
N ARG A 68 14.90 -11.25 -21.32
CA ARG A 68 13.63 -11.31 -22.04
C ARG A 68 12.66 -12.24 -21.33
N LEU A 69 11.39 -11.90 -21.37
CA LEU A 69 10.31 -12.72 -20.85
C LEU A 69 9.75 -13.60 -21.97
N ALA A 70 9.93 -14.92 -21.84
CA ALA A 70 9.45 -15.91 -22.80
C ALA A 70 8.10 -16.48 -22.40
N CYS A 71 7.16 -16.49 -23.34
CA CYS A 71 5.82 -17.08 -23.18
C CYS A 71 5.94 -18.60 -22.97
N PRO A 72 5.20 -19.19 -21.99
CA PRO A 72 5.31 -20.61 -21.68
C PRO A 72 4.72 -21.51 -22.76
N TYR A 73 3.91 -20.96 -23.69
CA TYR A 73 3.16 -21.76 -24.64
C TYR A 73 3.96 -22.03 -25.93
N HIS A 74 4.49 -20.98 -26.59
CA HIS A 74 5.24 -21.13 -27.85
C HIS A 74 6.60 -20.42 -27.85
N GLY A 75 7.08 -20.01 -26.69
CA GLY A 75 8.40 -19.41 -26.52
C GLY A 75 8.56 -18.00 -27.09
N TRP A 76 7.49 -17.32 -27.53
CA TRP A 76 7.59 -15.94 -27.97
C TRP A 76 8.21 -15.09 -26.85
N SER A 77 9.30 -14.38 -27.14
CA SER A 77 10.02 -13.65 -26.11
C SER A 77 10.01 -12.13 -26.36
N PHE A 78 9.80 -11.41 -25.27
CA PHE A 78 9.63 -9.95 -25.24
C PHE A 78 10.70 -9.32 -24.35
N ASP A 79 11.21 -8.15 -24.75
CA ASP A 79 12.07 -7.33 -23.89
C ASP A 79 11.29 -6.56 -22.82
N ALA A 80 11.99 -5.74 -22.03
CA ALA A 80 11.37 -4.94 -20.97
C ALA A 80 10.40 -3.87 -21.50
N GLU A 81 10.58 -3.43 -22.73
CA GLU A 81 9.70 -2.49 -23.45
C GLU A 81 8.50 -3.20 -24.09
N GLY A 82 8.43 -4.54 -23.96
CA GLY A 82 7.36 -5.38 -24.50
C GLY A 82 7.48 -5.64 -26.00
N VAL A 83 8.59 -5.34 -26.63
CA VAL A 83 8.82 -5.59 -28.06
C VAL A 83 9.11 -7.09 -28.26
N LEU A 84 8.47 -7.69 -29.25
CA LEU A 84 8.76 -9.08 -29.64
C LEU A 84 10.18 -9.18 -30.22
N ARG A 85 11.01 -10.03 -29.63
CA ARG A 85 12.42 -10.20 -30.00
C ARG A 85 12.73 -11.57 -30.59
N GLN A 86 11.89 -12.55 -30.33
CA GLN A 86 12.10 -13.90 -30.84
C GLN A 86 10.80 -14.68 -30.96
N VAL A 87 10.69 -15.44 -32.04
CA VAL A 87 9.65 -16.45 -32.24
C VAL A 87 10.38 -17.76 -32.56
N PRO A 88 10.45 -18.72 -31.62
CA PRO A 88 11.06 -20.02 -31.89
C PRO A 88 10.37 -20.71 -33.05
N GLY A 89 11.16 -21.32 -33.94
CA GLY A 89 10.66 -21.98 -35.14
C GLY A 89 10.56 -21.09 -36.39
N LEU A 90 10.74 -19.77 -36.27
CA LEU A 90 10.99 -18.96 -37.46
C LEU A 90 12.46 -19.12 -37.88
N PRO A 91 12.75 -19.20 -39.21
CA PRO A 91 14.11 -19.08 -39.72
C PRO A 91 14.78 -17.76 -39.27
N GLU A 92 16.11 -17.72 -39.16
CA GLU A 92 16.84 -16.50 -38.73
C GLU A 92 16.52 -15.28 -39.61
N GLU A 93 16.27 -15.50 -40.89
CA GLU A 93 15.92 -14.47 -41.87
C GLU A 93 14.38 -14.14 -41.86
N GLY A 94 13.59 -14.85 -41.04
CA GLY A 94 12.16 -14.69 -40.98
C GLY A 94 11.74 -13.36 -40.32
N ALA A 95 10.84 -12.63 -40.97
CA ALA A 95 10.31 -11.39 -40.43
C ALA A 95 9.48 -11.66 -39.17
N LEU A 96 9.83 -11.00 -38.06
CA LEU A 96 9.05 -11.04 -36.84
C LEU A 96 7.73 -10.29 -37.01
N PRO A 97 6.60 -10.81 -36.49
CA PRO A 97 5.35 -10.07 -36.42
C PRO A 97 5.54 -8.74 -35.70
N ASN A 98 4.97 -7.64 -36.24
CA ASN A 98 4.99 -6.35 -35.58
C ASN A 98 3.94 -6.30 -34.45
N VAL A 99 4.27 -6.95 -33.35
CA VAL A 99 3.39 -7.01 -32.15
C VAL A 99 4.18 -6.58 -30.91
N ARG A 100 3.48 -5.97 -29.98
CA ARG A 100 4.02 -5.50 -28.71
C ARG A 100 3.07 -5.86 -27.56
N VAL A 101 3.62 -6.24 -26.43
CA VAL A 101 2.93 -6.33 -25.16
C VAL A 101 3.02 -4.98 -24.45
N ARG A 102 1.97 -4.55 -23.80
CA ARG A 102 2.01 -3.33 -22.99
C ARG A 102 3.04 -3.50 -21.86
N ALA A 103 3.98 -2.58 -21.79
CA ALA A 103 4.98 -2.51 -20.72
C ALA A 103 4.61 -1.45 -19.69
N PHE A 104 5.09 -1.62 -18.47
CA PHE A 104 4.88 -0.71 -17.35
C PHE A 104 6.22 -0.24 -16.81
N ALA A 105 6.31 1.05 -16.46
CA ALA A 105 7.48 1.57 -15.77
C ALA A 105 7.61 0.86 -14.40
N ALA A 106 8.82 0.37 -14.10
CA ALA A 106 9.10 -0.35 -12.88
C ALA A 106 10.39 0.17 -12.23
N CYS A 107 10.41 0.32 -10.92
CA CYS A 107 11.62 0.64 -10.17
C CYS A 107 11.61 -0.04 -8.81
N GLN A 108 12.80 -0.14 -8.20
CA GLN A 108 12.93 -0.57 -6.82
C GLN A 108 13.15 0.66 -5.94
N PHE A 109 12.31 0.81 -4.93
CA PHE A 109 12.44 1.88 -3.94
C PHE A 109 12.00 1.35 -2.57
N ASP A 110 12.77 1.64 -1.54
CA ASP A 110 12.52 1.26 -0.14
C ASP A 110 12.20 -0.24 0.07
N GLY A 111 12.92 -1.14 -0.64
CA GLY A 111 12.75 -2.59 -0.53
C GLY A 111 11.49 -3.14 -1.23
N LEU A 112 10.73 -2.29 -1.90
CA LEU A 112 9.54 -2.64 -2.67
C LEU A 112 9.79 -2.44 -4.17
N VAL A 113 9.09 -3.19 -5.00
CA VAL A 113 8.99 -2.97 -6.44
C VAL A 113 7.75 -2.14 -6.71
N TRP A 114 7.96 -1.02 -7.37
CA TRP A 114 6.92 -0.06 -7.71
C TRP A 114 6.64 -0.07 -9.20
N LEU A 115 5.38 0.03 -9.56
CA LEU A 115 4.92 0.16 -10.94
C LEU A 115 4.14 1.46 -11.14
N ARG A 116 4.30 2.08 -12.31
CA ARG A 116 3.47 3.18 -12.79
C ARG A 116 2.64 2.70 -13.97
N PRO A 117 1.29 2.72 -13.86
CA PRO A 117 0.42 2.18 -14.91
C PRO A 117 0.35 3.02 -16.18
N GLY A 118 0.60 4.33 -16.09
CA GLY A 118 0.57 5.25 -17.24
C GLY A 118 1.95 5.59 -17.77
N ASP A 119 1.99 6.10 -19.00
CA ASP A 119 3.23 6.47 -19.68
C ASP A 119 3.83 7.79 -19.15
N ALA A 120 3.00 8.67 -18.60
CA ALA A 120 3.39 9.94 -17.99
C ALA A 120 2.99 9.99 -16.52
N GLY A 121 3.73 10.77 -15.74
CA GLY A 121 3.46 10.96 -14.30
C GLY A 121 4.73 11.30 -13.54
N ALA A 122 4.72 11.10 -12.23
CA ALA A 122 5.86 11.36 -11.35
C ALA A 122 7.09 10.51 -11.74
N ASP A 123 8.27 11.09 -11.68
CA ASP A 123 9.52 10.40 -12.04
C ASP A 123 9.92 9.33 -11.02
N GLN A 124 9.53 9.51 -9.77
CA GLN A 124 9.85 8.60 -8.66
C GLN A 124 8.62 8.35 -7.77
N PRO A 125 8.60 7.20 -7.07
CA PRO A 125 7.59 6.95 -6.04
C PRO A 125 7.56 8.05 -4.98
N ASN A 126 6.36 8.53 -4.64
CA ASN A 126 6.16 9.39 -3.47
C ASN A 126 6.08 8.50 -2.23
N ALA A 127 7.22 8.26 -1.59
CA ALA A 127 7.27 7.53 -0.33
C ALA A 127 7.34 8.54 0.82
N LEU A 128 6.41 8.43 1.77
CA LEU A 128 6.41 9.24 3.00
C LEU A 128 7.69 9.07 3.80
N VAL A 129 8.35 7.93 3.65
CA VAL A 129 9.48 7.58 4.50
C VAL A 129 10.74 7.35 3.70
N ARG A 130 11.73 8.13 4.07
CA ARG A 130 13.10 7.60 4.06
C ARG A 130 13.48 7.38 5.52
N ALA A 131 13.71 6.13 5.91
CA ALA A 131 14.44 5.87 7.14
C ALA A 131 15.84 6.46 6.91
N THR A 132 16.07 7.65 7.44
CA THR A 132 17.32 8.39 7.23
C THR A 132 18.36 8.05 8.28
N ASP A 133 17.93 7.45 9.39
CA ASP A 133 18.83 7.05 10.47
C ASP A 133 19.28 5.60 10.26
N PRO A 134 20.59 5.33 10.09
CA PRO A 134 21.14 3.98 10.04
C PRO A 134 20.81 3.10 11.25
N ALA A 135 20.48 3.73 12.39
CA ALA A 135 20.05 3.04 13.60
C ALA A 135 18.56 2.63 13.56
N THR A 136 17.81 3.02 12.56
CA THR A 136 16.39 2.68 12.42
C THR A 136 16.23 1.19 12.12
N ARG A 137 15.51 0.49 12.99
CA ARG A 137 15.15 -0.91 12.80
C ARG A 137 13.87 -1.01 12.00
N ARG A 138 13.89 -1.74 10.88
CA ARG A 138 12.77 -1.88 9.96
C ARG A 138 12.30 -3.32 9.87
N PHE A 139 10.97 -3.49 9.87
CA PHE A 139 10.28 -4.76 9.67
C PHE A 139 9.22 -4.57 8.59
N GLN A 140 9.18 -5.46 7.61
CA GLN A 140 8.23 -5.35 6.48
C GLN A 140 7.44 -6.63 6.29
N TRP A 141 6.17 -6.49 5.90
CA TRP A 141 5.35 -7.57 5.37
C TRP A 141 4.36 -7.09 4.33
N HIS A 142 3.76 -8.03 3.64
CA HIS A 142 2.69 -7.81 2.68
C HIS A 142 1.45 -8.60 3.09
N THR A 143 0.29 -8.03 2.87
CA THR A 143 -1.02 -8.65 3.09
C THR A 143 -2.00 -8.13 2.04
N CYS A 144 -3.04 -8.91 1.72
CA CYS A 144 -4.13 -8.47 0.87
C CYS A 144 -5.39 -8.28 1.73
N TRP A 145 -6.00 -7.09 1.64
CA TRP A 145 -7.23 -6.77 2.33
C TRP A 145 -8.41 -6.89 1.35
N PRO A 146 -9.46 -7.67 1.69
CA PRO A 146 -10.64 -7.85 0.84
C PRO A 146 -11.59 -6.66 0.95
N ALA A 147 -11.11 -5.50 0.59
CA ALA A 147 -11.81 -4.22 0.65
C ALA A 147 -11.36 -3.31 -0.49
N ASN A 148 -12.21 -2.37 -0.91
CA ASN A 148 -11.78 -1.30 -1.78
C ASN A 148 -10.74 -0.42 -1.05
N VAL A 149 -9.97 0.32 -1.83
CA VAL A 149 -8.82 1.07 -1.31
C VAL A 149 -9.22 2.18 -0.33
N VAL A 150 -10.38 2.81 -0.50
CA VAL A 150 -10.87 3.88 0.40
C VAL A 150 -11.21 3.30 1.76
N ASP A 151 -12.00 2.21 1.81
CA ASP A 151 -12.35 1.54 3.06
C ASP A 151 -11.10 1.02 3.80
N ALA A 152 -10.13 0.48 3.04
CA ALA A 152 -8.89 -0.02 3.60
C ALA A 152 -8.04 1.09 4.24
N MET A 153 -7.92 2.24 3.56
CA MET A 153 -7.16 3.38 4.06
C MET A 153 -7.86 4.09 5.22
N GLU A 154 -9.18 4.24 5.13
CA GLU A 154 -9.99 4.81 6.20
C GLU A 154 -9.86 3.99 7.48
N ASN A 155 -10.00 2.66 7.41
CA ASN A 155 -9.81 1.78 8.55
C ASN A 155 -8.46 2.02 9.25
N PHE A 156 -7.36 2.13 8.49
CA PHE A 156 -6.04 2.36 9.09
C PHE A 156 -5.87 3.75 9.69
N LEU A 157 -6.44 4.78 9.06
CA LEU A 157 -6.26 6.18 9.46
C LEU A 157 -7.27 6.65 10.53
N ASP A 158 -8.36 5.88 10.74
CA ASP A 158 -9.36 6.15 11.77
C ASP A 158 -8.93 5.60 13.13
N PRO A 159 -8.73 6.41 14.17
CA PRO A 159 -8.41 5.92 15.52
C PRO A 159 -9.62 5.36 16.27
N MET A 160 -10.86 5.65 15.83
CA MET A 160 -12.09 5.38 16.58
C MET A 160 -12.41 3.88 16.66
N HIS A 161 -12.10 3.11 15.59
CA HIS A 161 -12.37 1.68 15.52
C HIS A 161 -11.58 0.87 16.56
N THR A 162 -10.43 1.39 17.03
CA THR A 162 -9.50 0.67 17.92
C THR A 162 -10.12 0.27 19.25
N HIS A 163 -11.13 1.00 19.74
CA HIS A 163 -11.86 0.68 20.95
C HIS A 163 -12.78 -0.55 20.78
N PHE A 164 -13.20 -0.85 19.56
CA PHE A 164 -14.19 -1.91 19.26
C PHE A 164 -13.50 -3.12 18.63
N ILE A 165 -12.82 -2.93 17.49
CA ILE A 165 -12.20 -4.03 16.74
C ILE A 165 -11.00 -4.60 17.50
N HIS A 166 -10.20 -3.72 18.13
CA HIS A 166 -8.99 -4.11 18.87
C HIS A 166 -9.18 -4.11 20.39
N ALA A 167 -10.42 -4.24 20.85
CA ALA A 167 -10.73 -4.33 22.27
C ALA A 167 -9.93 -5.47 22.94
N GLY A 168 -9.25 -5.15 24.04
CA GLY A 168 -8.38 -6.08 24.77
C GLY A 168 -6.96 -6.21 24.21
N LEU A 169 -6.69 -5.81 22.97
CA LEU A 169 -5.34 -5.79 22.38
C LEU A 169 -4.74 -4.37 22.42
N VAL A 170 -5.30 -3.44 21.66
CA VAL A 170 -4.82 -2.05 21.58
C VAL A 170 -5.43 -1.23 22.72
N ARG A 171 -6.73 -1.37 22.94
CA ARG A 171 -7.47 -0.70 24.04
C ARG A 171 -8.04 -1.75 24.98
N ARG A 172 -7.63 -1.72 26.24
CA ARG A 172 -8.20 -2.57 27.33
C ARG A 172 -9.25 -1.83 28.13
N ASP A 173 -9.20 -0.50 28.10
CA ASP A 173 -10.11 0.38 28.79
C ASP A 173 -11.17 0.86 27.82
N ALA A 174 -12.45 0.68 28.16
CA ALA A 174 -13.58 1.22 27.42
C ALA A 174 -13.75 2.74 27.62
N ARG A 175 -13.04 3.33 28.58
CA ARG A 175 -13.08 4.76 28.85
C ARG A 175 -12.48 5.53 27.69
N ARG A 176 -13.21 6.51 27.24
CA ARG A 176 -12.77 7.48 26.26
C ARG A 176 -12.50 8.81 26.94
N VAL A 177 -11.49 9.51 26.46
CA VAL A 177 -11.14 10.83 26.95
C VAL A 177 -11.24 11.84 25.82
N PRO A 178 -11.53 13.12 26.14
CA PRO A 178 -11.53 14.18 25.14
C PRO A 178 -10.18 14.29 24.44
N ALA A 179 -10.22 14.43 23.13
CA ALA A 179 -9.05 14.67 22.29
C ALA A 179 -9.42 15.68 21.20
N THR A 180 -8.43 16.34 20.67
CA THR A 180 -8.58 17.28 19.54
C THR A 180 -7.83 16.74 18.33
N ALA A 181 -8.49 16.67 17.19
CA ALA A 181 -7.86 16.35 15.91
C ALA A 181 -7.69 17.62 15.07
N HIS A 182 -6.46 17.91 14.66
CA HIS A 182 -6.12 19.00 13.74
C HIS A 182 -5.86 18.41 12.36
N PHE A 183 -6.82 18.50 11.46
CA PHE A 183 -6.70 18.06 10.09
C PHE A 183 -6.14 19.18 9.22
N GLN A 184 -5.14 18.86 8.40
CA GLN A 184 -4.60 19.76 7.39
C GLN A 184 -4.37 19.02 6.08
N SER A 185 -4.99 19.46 4.98
CA SER A 185 -4.75 18.91 3.65
C SER A 185 -3.95 19.85 2.76
N THR A 186 -3.23 19.25 1.82
CA THR A 186 -2.52 19.90 0.72
C THR A 186 -2.92 19.26 -0.61
N ARG A 187 -2.29 19.66 -1.71
CA ARG A 187 -2.49 19.02 -3.02
C ARG A 187 -1.94 17.58 -3.09
N GLU A 188 -0.95 17.25 -2.26
CA GLU A 188 -0.22 15.98 -2.31
C GLU A 188 -0.64 14.99 -1.23
N GLY A 189 -1.32 15.47 -0.18
CA GLY A 189 -1.70 14.64 0.95
C GLY A 189 -2.45 15.39 2.03
N PHE A 190 -2.55 14.78 3.19
CA PHE A 190 -3.05 15.41 4.41
C PHE A 190 -2.33 14.88 5.65
N THR A 191 -2.42 15.63 6.74
CA THR A 191 -2.01 15.22 8.08
C THR A 191 -3.16 15.39 9.04
N VAL A 192 -3.20 14.54 10.09
CA VAL A 192 -4.06 14.68 11.24
C VAL A 192 -3.20 14.58 12.49
N ASP A 193 -3.07 15.66 13.23
CA ASP A 193 -2.41 15.67 14.53
C ASP A 193 -3.43 15.46 15.64
N TYR A 194 -3.20 14.47 16.50
CA TYR A 194 -4.08 14.18 17.64
C TYR A 194 -3.46 14.71 18.95
N ALA A 195 -4.18 15.57 19.65
CA ALA A 195 -3.79 16.14 20.93
C ALA A 195 -4.76 15.72 22.04
N GLY A 196 -4.23 15.44 23.24
CA GLY A 196 -5.03 15.14 24.42
C GLY A 196 -5.53 13.69 24.53
N GLY A 197 -5.33 12.86 23.50
CA GLY A 197 -5.77 11.47 23.50
C GLY A 197 -5.06 10.60 24.56
N PRO A 198 -5.71 9.51 25.03
CA PRO A 198 -5.09 8.61 26.01
C PRO A 198 -3.99 7.78 25.37
N SER A 199 -2.99 7.43 26.17
CA SER A 199 -2.05 6.36 25.80
C SER A 199 -2.80 5.05 25.54
N GLN A 200 -2.29 4.22 24.64
CA GLN A 200 -2.86 2.90 24.40
C GLN A 200 -2.74 2.04 25.67
N SER A 201 -3.83 1.37 26.05
CA SER A 201 -3.93 0.63 27.32
C SER A 201 -3.59 -0.85 27.22
N GLY A 202 -3.22 -1.35 26.03
CA GLY A 202 -2.82 -2.73 25.79
C GLY A 202 -1.53 -3.11 26.53
N LEU A 203 -1.38 -4.40 26.88
CA LEU A 203 -0.28 -4.88 27.71
C LEU A 203 1.11 -4.55 27.13
N LEU A 204 1.32 -4.75 25.82
CA LEU A 204 2.61 -4.47 25.18
C LEU A 204 2.95 -2.98 25.17
N TYR A 205 1.95 -2.15 24.98
CA TYR A 205 2.14 -0.69 25.05
C TYR A 205 2.56 -0.25 26.46
N ARG A 206 1.90 -0.79 27.50
CA ARG A 206 2.27 -0.49 28.90
C ARG A 206 3.67 -0.95 29.29
N LEU A 207 4.20 -1.98 28.64
CA LEU A 207 5.55 -2.51 28.91
C LEU A 207 6.65 -1.69 28.20
N PHE A 208 6.38 -1.21 27.00
CA PHE A 208 7.40 -0.59 26.14
C PHE A 208 7.18 0.89 25.86
N GLU A 209 5.95 1.41 26.00
CA GLU A 209 5.67 2.82 25.76
C GLU A 209 6.09 3.68 26.95
N SER A 210 6.96 4.67 26.70
CA SER A 210 7.06 5.85 27.54
C SER A 210 5.90 6.81 27.25
N ARG A 211 5.80 7.92 27.99
CA ARG A 211 4.77 8.93 27.73
C ARG A 211 4.82 9.39 26.27
N ARG A 212 3.70 9.25 25.56
CA ARG A 212 3.54 9.74 24.19
C ARG A 212 3.46 11.27 24.21
N THR A 213 4.22 11.94 23.34
CA THR A 213 4.26 13.40 23.21
C THR A 213 3.60 13.90 21.93
N ALA A 214 3.55 13.05 20.87
CA ALA A 214 2.82 13.34 19.65
C ALA A 214 2.27 12.06 19.01
N GLU A 215 1.11 12.18 18.38
CA GLU A 215 0.47 11.17 17.55
C GLU A 215 -0.02 11.84 16.27
N ARG A 216 0.42 11.34 15.11
CA ARG A 216 0.09 11.89 13.81
C ARG A 216 -0.28 10.80 12.84
N ALA A 217 -1.28 11.09 12.02
CA ALA A 217 -1.60 10.30 10.84
C ALA A 217 -1.27 11.13 9.59
N HIS A 218 -0.59 10.52 8.63
CA HIS A 218 -0.22 11.15 7.37
C HIS A 218 -0.76 10.33 6.21
N PHE A 219 -1.19 11.01 5.18
CA PHE A 219 -1.49 10.45 3.88
C PHE A 219 -0.72 11.20 2.80
N ALA A 220 -0.10 10.49 1.89
CA ALA A 220 0.48 11.01 0.64
C ALA A 220 -0.07 10.22 -0.55
N ALA A 221 -0.53 10.95 -1.56
CA ALA A 221 -1.07 10.35 -2.78
C ALA A 221 -0.01 9.46 -3.49
N PRO A 222 -0.41 8.34 -4.11
CA PRO A 222 -1.79 7.88 -4.24
C PRO A 222 -2.30 7.07 -3.04
N GLY A 223 -1.45 6.38 -2.30
CA GLY A 223 -1.85 5.40 -1.31
C GLY A 223 -0.83 5.15 -0.20
N SER A 224 0.06 6.10 0.07
CA SER A 224 1.02 5.97 1.17
C SER A 224 0.48 6.64 2.43
N THR A 225 0.49 5.90 3.53
CA THR A 225 0.02 6.39 4.83
C THR A 225 1.05 6.12 5.91
N ARG A 226 1.02 6.90 6.97
CA ARG A 226 1.88 6.73 8.15
C ARG A 226 1.13 7.05 9.43
N LEU A 227 1.30 6.22 10.44
CA LEU A 227 1.08 6.61 11.83
C LEU A 227 2.44 6.86 12.50
N GLU A 228 2.59 8.04 13.06
CA GLU A 228 3.79 8.47 13.75
C GLU A 228 3.49 8.63 15.25
N TYR A 229 4.27 7.96 16.08
CA TYR A 229 4.24 8.06 17.52
C TYR A 229 5.59 8.57 18.03
N VAL A 230 5.58 9.69 18.73
CA VAL A 230 6.77 10.28 19.34
C VAL A 230 6.66 10.15 20.86
N TYR A 231 7.75 9.79 21.51
CA TYR A 231 7.80 9.51 22.94
C TYR A 231 8.75 10.46 23.69
N ALA A 232 8.45 10.70 24.97
CA ALA A 232 9.22 11.60 25.83
C ALA A 232 10.69 11.18 26.02
N ASN A 233 11.02 9.90 25.82
CA ASN A 233 12.39 9.39 25.85
C ASN A 233 13.15 9.59 24.53
N GLY A 234 12.59 10.35 23.56
CA GLY A 234 13.18 10.62 22.27
C GLY A 234 13.04 9.49 21.25
N SER A 235 12.42 8.36 21.61
CA SER A 235 12.15 7.30 20.61
C SER A 235 10.96 7.65 19.73
N ARG A 236 10.94 7.05 18.54
CA ARG A 236 9.84 7.17 17.57
C ARG A 236 9.45 5.79 17.03
N VAL A 237 8.18 5.60 16.80
CA VAL A 237 7.63 4.45 16.10
C VAL A 237 6.81 4.95 14.92
N LEU A 238 7.16 4.47 13.72
CA LEU A 238 6.44 4.80 12.50
C LEU A 238 5.86 3.51 11.93
N ILE A 239 4.59 3.55 11.61
CA ILE A 239 3.88 2.45 10.95
C ILE A 239 3.44 2.96 9.59
N ASP A 240 4.13 2.52 8.54
CA ASP A 240 3.81 2.93 7.18
C ASP A 240 3.04 1.82 6.48
N LEU A 241 1.94 2.19 5.84
CA LEU A 241 1.21 1.32 4.96
C LEU A 241 1.12 1.95 3.56
N HIS A 242 1.47 1.16 2.56
CA HIS A 242 1.26 1.53 1.17
C HIS A 242 0.11 0.68 0.63
N PHE A 243 -0.96 1.33 0.21
CA PHE A 243 -2.17 0.72 -0.30
C PHE A 243 -2.14 0.71 -1.83
N THR A 244 -2.20 -0.49 -2.40
CA THR A 244 -2.23 -0.70 -3.85
C THR A 244 -3.53 -1.37 -4.24
N PRO A 245 -4.46 -0.68 -4.92
CA PRO A 245 -5.68 -1.32 -5.38
C PRO A 245 -5.37 -2.39 -6.42
N ARG A 246 -5.53 -3.64 -6.02
CA ARG A 246 -5.41 -4.79 -6.91
C ARG A 246 -6.59 -4.81 -7.88
N THR A 247 -7.79 -4.71 -7.29
CA THR A 247 -9.08 -4.58 -7.97
C THR A 247 -9.96 -3.59 -7.22
N VAL A 248 -11.16 -3.31 -7.73
CA VAL A 248 -12.15 -2.47 -7.02
C VAL A 248 -12.57 -3.06 -5.66
N GLU A 249 -12.36 -4.35 -5.40
CA GLU A 249 -12.78 -5.04 -4.17
C GLU A 249 -11.62 -5.57 -3.32
N ALA A 250 -10.38 -5.43 -3.78
CA ALA A 250 -9.20 -5.96 -3.09
C ALA A 250 -8.03 -4.99 -3.17
N THR A 251 -7.37 -4.79 -2.03
CA THR A 251 -6.23 -3.88 -1.88
C THR A 251 -5.04 -4.64 -1.30
N ASP A 252 -3.92 -4.63 -2.02
CA ASP A 252 -2.63 -5.08 -1.47
C ASP A 252 -2.09 -4.01 -0.52
N VAL A 253 -1.62 -4.44 0.65
CA VAL A 253 -1.09 -3.56 1.69
C VAL A 253 0.33 -3.96 2.04
N PHE A 254 1.27 -3.07 1.79
CA PHE A 254 2.68 -3.23 2.12
C PHE A 254 2.97 -2.46 3.39
N VAL A 255 3.29 -3.16 4.45
CA VAL A 255 3.47 -2.60 5.79
C VAL A 255 4.94 -2.53 6.15
N SER A 256 5.37 -1.38 6.67
CA SER A 256 6.69 -1.18 7.24
C SER A 256 6.57 -0.62 8.66
N LEU A 257 7.17 -1.31 9.62
CA LEU A 257 7.35 -0.82 10.99
C LEU A 257 8.77 -0.30 11.14
N HIS A 258 8.91 0.96 11.50
CA HIS A 258 10.18 1.59 11.80
C HIS A 258 10.25 1.91 13.29
N VAL A 259 11.34 1.53 13.95
CA VAL A 259 11.58 1.79 15.35
C VAL A 259 12.90 2.53 15.51
N GLU A 260 12.80 3.78 15.92
CA GLU A 260 13.94 4.66 16.17
C GLU A 260 14.21 4.81 17.68
N GLY A 261 15.50 4.87 18.03
CA GLY A 261 15.92 5.04 19.41
C GLY A 261 15.70 3.80 20.28
N ARG A 262 15.48 4.01 21.58
CA ARG A 262 15.41 2.98 22.62
C ARG A 262 13.98 2.54 23.00
N TRP A 263 13.04 2.54 22.06
CA TRP A 263 11.66 2.19 22.36
C TRP A 263 11.53 0.75 22.88
N ALA A 264 12.14 -0.23 22.21
CA ALA A 264 12.21 -1.62 22.65
C ALA A 264 13.45 -2.32 22.07
N PRO A 265 13.98 -3.39 22.71
CA PRO A 265 15.05 -4.20 22.12
C PRO A 265 14.57 -4.89 20.84
N THR A 266 15.49 -5.13 19.89
CA THR A 266 15.15 -5.75 18.58
C THR A 266 14.49 -7.12 18.74
N TRP A 267 14.93 -7.93 19.70
CA TRP A 267 14.31 -9.24 19.99
C TRP A 267 12.86 -9.10 20.44
N ALA A 268 12.55 -8.10 21.28
CA ALA A 268 11.19 -7.86 21.77
C ALA A 268 10.29 -7.37 20.63
N VAL A 269 10.78 -6.48 19.76
CA VAL A 269 10.04 -6.08 18.56
C VAL A 269 9.74 -7.31 17.69
N ARG A 270 10.73 -8.17 17.43
CA ARG A 270 10.57 -9.34 16.56
C ARG A 270 9.64 -10.41 17.15
N LEU A 271 9.75 -10.69 18.44
CA LEU A 271 9.04 -11.81 19.07
C LEU A 271 7.70 -11.43 19.70
N LEU A 272 7.50 -10.17 20.05
CA LEU A 272 6.29 -9.71 20.75
C LEU A 272 5.50 -8.71 19.92
N VAL A 273 6.12 -7.61 19.47
CA VAL A 273 5.42 -6.52 18.81
C VAL A 273 4.98 -6.94 17.41
N TRP A 274 5.85 -7.59 16.65
CA TRP A 274 5.56 -8.03 15.30
C TRP A 274 4.41 -9.05 15.19
N PRO A 275 4.37 -10.15 15.97
CA PRO A 275 3.21 -11.05 15.99
C PRO A 275 1.94 -10.36 16.48
N PHE A 276 2.06 -9.44 17.44
CA PHE A 276 0.95 -8.64 17.94
C PHE A 276 0.34 -7.77 16.81
N LEU A 277 1.17 -7.03 16.04
CA LEU A 277 0.69 -6.22 14.92
C LEU A 277 0.03 -7.07 13.83
N LYS A 278 0.55 -8.27 13.56
CA LYS A 278 -0.10 -9.22 12.65
C LYS A 278 -1.49 -9.64 13.14
N ARG A 279 -1.66 -9.81 14.47
CA ARG A 279 -2.97 -10.13 15.05
C ARG A 279 -3.94 -8.96 14.98
N VAL A 280 -3.48 -7.75 15.22
CA VAL A 280 -4.27 -6.51 15.03
C VAL A 280 -4.73 -6.42 13.58
N ASN A 281 -3.80 -6.53 12.62
CA ASN A 281 -4.12 -6.56 11.20
C ASN A 281 -5.14 -7.65 10.81
N ALA A 282 -5.08 -8.83 11.41
CA ALA A 282 -6.04 -9.90 11.12
C ALA A 282 -7.48 -9.54 11.56
N GLN A 283 -7.64 -8.76 12.63
CA GLN A 283 -8.94 -8.25 13.07
C GLN A 283 -9.50 -7.21 12.08
N ASP A 284 -8.64 -6.31 11.58
CA ASP A 284 -9.03 -5.35 10.53
C ASP A 284 -9.48 -6.05 9.26
N VAL A 285 -8.67 -7.01 8.79
CA VAL A 285 -8.99 -7.81 7.60
C VAL A 285 -10.33 -8.54 7.75
N ASP A 286 -10.62 -9.14 8.92
CA ASP A 286 -11.91 -9.82 9.16
C ASP A 286 -13.08 -8.84 9.13
N MET A 287 -12.95 -7.67 9.75
CA MET A 287 -14.00 -6.66 9.74
C MET A 287 -14.25 -6.09 8.33
N LEU A 288 -13.20 -5.76 7.60
CA LEU A 288 -13.29 -5.26 6.23
C LEU A 288 -13.91 -6.32 5.28
N ARG A 289 -13.57 -7.59 5.46
CA ARG A 289 -14.19 -8.69 4.71
C ARG A 289 -15.69 -8.74 4.95
N ARG A 290 -16.14 -8.68 6.21
CA ARG A 290 -17.56 -8.65 6.58
C ARG A 290 -18.28 -7.42 6.02
N GLN A 291 -17.63 -6.25 6.08
CA GLN A 291 -18.15 -5.01 5.49
C GLN A 291 -18.33 -5.15 3.98
N ALA A 292 -17.32 -5.68 3.26
CA ALA A 292 -17.38 -5.89 1.83
C ALA A 292 -18.48 -6.90 1.43
N GLU A 293 -18.63 -7.98 2.19
CA GLU A 293 -19.73 -8.96 2.02
C GLU A 293 -21.11 -8.30 2.18
N ASN A 294 -21.29 -7.45 3.18
CA ASN A 294 -22.55 -6.73 3.40
C ASN A 294 -22.81 -5.69 2.30
N LYS A 295 -21.80 -4.95 1.86
CA LYS A 295 -21.92 -4.03 0.71
C LYS A 295 -22.39 -4.75 -0.55
N ARG A 296 -21.90 -5.97 -0.81
CA ARG A 296 -22.40 -6.80 -1.93
C ARG A 296 -23.84 -7.27 -1.72
N ARG A 297 -24.18 -7.70 -0.50
CA ARG A 297 -25.52 -8.22 -0.17
C ARG A 297 -26.62 -7.16 -0.27
N PHE A 298 -26.37 -5.96 0.25
CA PHE A 298 -27.36 -4.88 0.37
C PHE A 298 -27.22 -3.79 -0.70
N GLY A 299 -26.28 -3.94 -1.61
CA GLY A 299 -25.88 -2.92 -2.59
C GLY A 299 -24.93 -1.89 -1.99
N GLN A 300 -24.07 -1.34 -2.83
CA GLN A 300 -23.11 -0.30 -2.45
C GLN A 300 -23.82 1.04 -2.34
N ARG A 301 -24.47 1.30 -1.22
CA ARG A 301 -25.01 2.61 -0.88
C ARG A 301 -23.98 3.39 -0.08
N ARG A 302 -23.90 4.69 -0.31
CA ARG A 302 -23.10 5.58 0.55
C ARG A 302 -23.60 5.44 1.98
N GLY A 303 -22.68 5.16 2.91
CA GLY A 303 -22.99 5.12 4.34
C GLY A 303 -23.36 6.50 4.88
N ALA A 304 -24.03 6.54 6.02
CA ALA A 304 -24.17 7.77 6.78
C ALA A 304 -22.78 8.19 7.27
N SER A 305 -22.51 9.48 7.24
CA SER A 305 -21.24 10.07 7.65
C SER A 305 -21.48 11.14 8.71
N THR A 306 -20.52 11.27 9.63
CA THR A 306 -20.52 12.30 10.66
C THR A 306 -19.26 13.18 10.51
N GLU A 307 -19.14 14.21 11.31
CA GLU A 307 -17.92 15.03 11.38
C GLU A 307 -16.70 14.25 11.87
N LEU A 308 -16.92 13.09 12.54
CA LEU A 308 -15.86 12.21 13.03
C LEU A 308 -15.19 11.40 11.93
N ASP A 309 -15.80 11.29 10.74
CA ASP A 309 -15.20 10.66 9.56
C ASP A 309 -14.18 11.62 8.91
N ILE A 310 -13.11 11.91 9.64
CA ILE A 310 -12.18 13.02 9.41
C ILE A 310 -11.52 12.94 8.03
N VAL A 311 -11.13 11.73 7.62
CA VAL A 311 -10.31 11.49 6.41
C VAL A 311 -11.13 11.02 5.21
N THR A 312 -12.33 10.45 5.43
CA THR A 312 -13.16 9.78 4.41
C THR A 312 -13.40 10.67 3.19
N GLY A 313 -13.88 11.91 3.40
CA GLY A 313 -14.18 12.82 2.30
C GLY A 313 -12.97 13.21 1.46
N ALA A 314 -11.77 13.26 2.04
CA ALA A 314 -10.54 13.54 1.32
C ALA A 314 -10.08 12.32 0.49
N LEU A 315 -10.17 11.13 1.06
CA LEU A 315 -9.86 9.85 0.39
C LEU A 315 -10.83 9.58 -0.76
N GLU A 316 -12.16 9.66 -0.53
CA GLU A 316 -13.17 9.50 -1.57
C GLU A 316 -12.93 10.44 -2.74
N ARG A 317 -12.67 11.73 -2.47
CA ARG A 317 -12.39 12.72 -3.52
C ARG A 317 -11.18 12.32 -4.33
N PHE A 318 -10.06 12.01 -3.68
CA PHE A 318 -8.84 11.61 -4.38
C PHE A 318 -9.08 10.40 -5.29
N TRP A 319 -9.69 9.35 -4.78
CA TRP A 319 -9.88 8.11 -5.55
C TRP A 319 -10.95 8.23 -6.65
N THR A 320 -11.84 9.23 -6.58
CA THR A 320 -12.84 9.48 -7.62
C THR A 320 -12.42 10.51 -8.66
N SER A 321 -11.65 11.53 -8.28
CA SER A 321 -11.28 12.63 -9.18
C SER A 321 -9.78 12.75 -9.46
N GLY A 322 -8.93 12.04 -8.71
CA GLY A 322 -7.48 12.20 -8.76
C GLY A 322 -6.95 13.45 -8.05
N GLU A 323 -7.81 14.19 -7.35
CA GLU A 323 -7.47 15.45 -6.69
C GLU A 323 -7.86 15.42 -5.22
N LEU A 324 -7.01 15.97 -4.34
CA LEU A 324 -7.29 16.08 -2.91
C LEU A 324 -8.04 17.36 -2.56
N ALA A 325 -7.41 18.49 -2.74
CA ALA A 325 -7.98 19.80 -2.44
C ALA A 325 -7.38 20.87 -3.34
N GLN A 326 -8.17 21.92 -3.63
CA GLN A 326 -7.69 23.11 -4.34
C GLN A 326 -7.11 24.14 -3.36
N GLY A 327 -6.25 23.72 -2.46
CA GLY A 327 -5.61 24.59 -1.47
C GLY A 327 -5.49 23.92 -0.11
N VAL A 328 -4.88 24.63 0.86
CA VAL A 328 -4.75 24.13 2.22
C VAL A 328 -6.08 24.25 2.93
N GLN A 329 -6.65 23.11 3.30
CA GLN A 329 -7.84 23.04 4.17
C GLN A 329 -7.39 22.70 5.58
N ARG A 330 -7.90 23.43 6.57
CA ARG A 330 -7.66 23.16 8.00
C ARG A 330 -9.00 22.98 8.69
N ARG A 331 -9.07 21.96 9.54
CA ARG A 331 -10.24 21.70 10.41
C ARG A 331 -9.74 21.27 11.77
N GLU A 332 -10.45 21.71 12.79
CA GLU A 332 -10.25 21.27 14.17
C GLU A 332 -11.53 20.59 14.63
N LEU A 333 -11.40 19.42 15.24
CA LEU A 333 -12.51 18.58 15.66
C LEU A 333 -12.27 18.08 17.07
N GLN A 334 -13.30 18.16 17.89
CA GLN A 334 -13.31 17.58 19.24
C GLN A 334 -13.86 16.15 19.14
N LEU A 335 -13.17 15.21 19.74
CA LEU A 335 -13.56 13.80 19.69
C LEU A 335 -13.25 13.10 21.03
N MET A 336 -13.76 11.90 21.20
CA MET A 336 -13.54 11.05 22.37
C MET A 336 -12.74 9.81 21.94
N LEU A 337 -11.44 9.74 22.30
CA LEU A 337 -10.53 8.62 22.04
C LEU A 337 -10.31 7.73 23.24
#